data_e839fdb8966bd85a011c1d28cc87d963
#
_entry.id   e839fdb8966bd85a011c1d28cc87d963
#
_cell.length_a   1.000
_cell.length_b   1.000
_cell.length_c   1.000
_cell.angle_alpha   90.00
_cell.angle_beta   90.00
_cell.angle_gamma   90.00
#
_symmetry.space_group_name_H-M   'P 1'
#
loop_
_entity.id
_entity.type
_entity.pdbx_description
1 polymer ?
#
loop_
_entity_poly.entity_id
_entity_poly.type
_entity_poly.pdbx_seq_one_letter_code
_entity_poly.pdbx_strand_id
1 'polypeptide(L)'
;MRLSLGISTCPNDTYIYEALVHGLEGSPFEWDVHFADVQTLNEMVSRGKLDVAKVSAQVYPQVERDYVCLGCGGAIGYGCGPLLLSLAGDFDPEEPTVLPGANTTAAMLFKFWYAKKYGGEPKVCYALFNEVYQGLLSGKYRQGVTIHEHRFTWKCDGLHMLEDMGAFWESQTGSPIPLGIAVARRSFSLELVASIEKEIRESLFLARSRSQILTPFICEKAQIADQKVVEDHIRMFVNDFSDHVGEAGKRALDLLWSLKNC
;
A
#
# COMPACT_ATOMS: atom_id res chain seq x y z
N MET A 1 -0.96 -14.43 23.91
CA MET A 1 0.10 -13.39 23.86
C MET A 1 -0.50 -12.13 23.23
N ARG A 2 -0.27 -10.92 23.80
CA ARG A 2 -0.77 -9.68 23.19
C ARG A 2 0.27 -9.10 22.24
N LEU A 3 -0.14 -8.76 21.01
CA LEU A 3 0.68 -8.18 19.96
C LEU A 3 0.00 -6.96 19.35
N SER A 4 0.76 -5.90 19.07
CA SER A 4 0.26 -4.74 18.36
C SER A 4 0.29 -4.98 16.84
N LEU A 5 -0.83 -4.68 16.17
CA LEU A 5 -1.01 -4.79 14.72
C LEU A 5 -1.35 -3.43 14.13
N GLY A 6 -0.51 -2.91 13.24
CA GLY A 6 -0.79 -1.69 12.49
C GLY A 6 -1.27 -1.99 11.08
N ILE A 7 -2.48 -1.55 10.71
CA ILE A 7 -3.04 -1.70 9.37
C ILE A 7 -3.74 -0.42 8.93
N SER A 8 -3.90 -0.24 7.62
CA SER A 8 -4.66 0.90 7.12
C SER A 8 -6.17 0.62 7.10
N THR A 9 -6.95 1.68 6.92
CA THR A 9 -8.41 1.58 6.71
C THR A 9 -8.76 1.24 5.26
N CYS A 10 -7.76 1.00 4.40
CA CYS A 10 -7.98 0.66 3.00
C CYS A 10 -8.72 -0.66 2.85
N PRO A 11 -9.60 -0.80 1.85
CA PRO A 11 -10.42 -1.99 1.66
C PRO A 11 -9.63 -3.30 1.56
N ASN A 12 -8.46 -3.30 0.93
CA ASN A 12 -7.60 -4.48 0.84
C ASN A 12 -7.04 -4.92 2.21
N ASP A 13 -6.64 -3.97 3.06
CA ASP A 13 -6.11 -4.28 4.38
C ASP A 13 -7.25 -4.75 5.31
N THR A 14 -8.37 -4.03 5.35
CA THR A 14 -9.53 -4.44 6.14
C THR A 14 -10.07 -5.79 5.72
N TYR A 15 -10.04 -6.13 4.41
CA TYR A 15 -10.43 -7.45 3.91
C TYR A 15 -9.48 -8.57 4.37
N ILE A 16 -8.16 -8.35 4.27
CA ILE A 16 -7.15 -9.36 4.64
C ILE A 16 -7.14 -9.63 6.14
N TYR A 17 -7.26 -8.58 6.95
CA TYR A 17 -7.00 -8.63 8.38
C TYR A 17 -8.26 -8.65 9.25
N GLU A 18 -9.46 -8.68 8.69
CA GLU A 18 -10.73 -8.56 9.44
C GLU A 18 -10.87 -9.59 10.56
N ALA A 19 -10.51 -10.86 10.32
CA ALA A 19 -10.62 -11.89 11.35
C ALA A 19 -9.64 -11.67 12.51
N LEU A 20 -8.45 -11.08 12.25
CA LEU A 20 -7.53 -10.68 13.32
C LEU A 20 -8.10 -9.53 14.15
N VAL A 21 -8.76 -8.58 13.49
CA VAL A 21 -9.40 -7.44 14.17
C VAL A 21 -10.51 -7.89 15.12
N HIS A 22 -11.30 -8.87 14.69
CA HIS A 22 -12.44 -9.39 15.49
C HIS A 22 -12.05 -10.53 16.44
N GLY A 23 -10.82 -11.02 16.37
CA GLY A 23 -10.34 -12.17 17.12
C GLY A 23 -10.63 -13.49 16.39
N LEU A 24 -9.56 -14.16 16.00
CA LEU A 24 -9.64 -15.48 15.33
C LEU A 24 -9.90 -16.57 16.37
N GLU A 25 -10.86 -17.45 16.11
CA GLU A 25 -11.18 -18.55 17.03
C GLU A 25 -9.97 -19.49 17.19
N GLY A 26 -9.61 -19.78 18.45
CA GLY A 26 -8.44 -20.60 18.78
C GLY A 26 -7.08 -19.91 18.59
N SER A 27 -7.06 -18.60 18.30
CA SER A 27 -5.82 -17.84 18.19
C SER A 27 -5.04 -17.81 19.51
N PRO A 28 -3.71 -18.04 19.51
CA PRO A 28 -2.86 -17.81 20.66
C PRO A 28 -2.58 -16.32 20.91
N PHE A 29 -3.07 -15.42 20.01
CA PHE A 29 -2.80 -13.99 20.06
C PHE A 29 -4.06 -13.18 20.41
N GLU A 30 -3.84 -12.12 21.15
CA GLU A 30 -4.74 -10.99 21.34
C GLU A 30 -4.16 -9.81 20.55
N TRP A 31 -4.85 -9.38 19.51
CA TRP A 31 -4.40 -8.32 18.63
C TRP A 31 -4.84 -6.94 19.13
N ASP A 32 -3.87 -6.07 19.45
CA ASP A 32 -4.08 -4.66 19.73
C ASP A 32 -3.97 -3.88 18.41
N VAL A 33 -5.12 -3.59 17.77
CA VAL A 33 -5.15 -3.11 16.39
C VAL A 33 -5.13 -1.58 16.33
N HIS A 34 -4.16 -1.04 15.59
CA HIS A 34 -3.97 0.37 15.32
C HIS A 34 -4.29 0.69 13.86
N PHE A 35 -5.34 1.47 13.62
CA PHE A 35 -5.69 1.96 12.28
C PHE A 35 -5.04 3.32 12.03
N ALA A 36 -4.29 3.43 10.94
CA ALA A 36 -3.69 4.68 10.50
C ALA A 36 -3.47 4.67 8.98
N ASP A 37 -3.20 5.83 8.39
CA ASP A 37 -2.72 5.89 7.01
C ASP A 37 -1.33 5.26 6.87
N VAL A 38 -0.96 4.88 5.64
CA VAL A 38 0.29 4.14 5.37
C VAL A 38 1.54 4.94 5.75
N GLN A 39 1.55 6.27 5.60
CA GLN A 39 2.69 7.10 5.99
C GLN A 39 2.88 7.07 7.52
N THR A 40 1.80 7.21 8.27
CA THR A 40 1.80 7.09 9.74
C THR A 40 2.27 5.71 10.20
N LEU A 41 1.80 4.63 9.56
CA LEU A 41 2.26 3.26 9.86
C LEU A 41 3.75 3.08 9.56
N ASN A 42 4.26 3.63 8.46
CA ASN A 42 5.68 3.65 8.13
C ASN A 42 6.51 4.32 9.24
N GLU A 43 6.03 5.46 9.75
CA GLU A 43 6.69 6.16 10.86
C GLU A 43 6.63 5.40 12.19
N MET A 44 5.49 4.77 12.49
CA MET A 44 5.34 3.95 13.70
C MET A 44 6.31 2.77 13.70
N VAL A 45 6.45 2.08 12.57
CA VAL A 45 7.41 0.98 12.39
C VAL A 45 8.84 1.49 12.50
N SER A 46 9.18 2.60 11.85
CA SER A 46 10.52 3.20 11.93
C SER A 46 10.93 3.60 13.36
N ARG A 47 9.94 3.87 14.22
CA ARG A 47 10.13 4.15 15.65
C ARG A 47 9.98 2.92 16.55
N GLY A 48 9.84 1.73 15.98
CA GLY A 48 9.68 0.48 16.73
C GLY A 48 8.43 0.41 17.60
N LYS A 49 7.31 1.03 17.18
CA LYS A 49 6.09 1.11 18.00
C LYS A 49 5.10 -0.03 17.77
N LEU A 50 5.28 -0.82 16.72
CA LEU A 50 4.37 -1.90 16.35
C LEU A 50 5.12 -3.23 16.33
N ASP A 51 4.45 -4.31 16.67
CA ASP A 51 4.99 -5.66 16.61
C ASP A 51 4.84 -6.25 15.21
N VAL A 52 3.67 -6.06 14.61
CA VAL A 52 3.33 -6.45 13.24
C VAL A 52 2.68 -5.24 12.56
N ALA A 53 3.02 -5.00 11.30
CA ALA A 53 2.38 -3.89 10.57
C ALA A 53 2.36 -4.12 9.07
N LYS A 54 1.35 -3.51 8.41
CA LYS A 54 1.33 -3.28 6.98
C LYS A 54 1.99 -1.94 6.68
N VAL A 55 3.01 -1.95 5.84
CA VAL A 55 3.80 -0.75 5.49
C VAL A 55 4.03 -0.65 3.99
N SER A 56 4.45 0.52 3.53
CA SER A 56 4.92 0.68 2.14
C SER A 56 6.13 -0.22 1.88
N ALA A 57 6.16 -0.91 0.73
CA ALA A 57 7.26 -1.82 0.39
C ALA A 57 8.62 -1.11 0.38
N GLN A 58 8.65 0.17 -0.02
CA GLN A 58 9.87 0.96 -0.07
C GLN A 58 10.47 1.30 1.29
N VAL A 59 9.73 1.18 2.40
CA VAL A 59 10.26 1.52 3.74
C VAL A 59 11.14 0.42 4.31
N TYR A 60 10.98 -0.82 3.84
CA TYR A 60 11.64 -2.00 4.43
C TYR A 60 13.16 -1.87 4.57
N PRO A 61 13.94 -1.40 3.59
CA PRO A 61 15.38 -1.24 3.76
C PRO A 61 15.81 -0.26 4.87
N GLN A 62 14.88 0.55 5.38
CA GLN A 62 15.16 1.46 6.51
C GLN A 62 14.95 0.77 7.85
N VAL A 63 14.14 -0.28 7.87
CA VAL A 63 13.69 -0.98 9.08
C VAL A 63 14.11 -2.45 9.12
N GLU A 64 14.82 -2.96 8.13
CA GLU A 64 15.22 -4.37 7.99
C GLU A 64 16.08 -4.89 9.16
N ARG A 65 16.74 -3.99 9.91
CA ARG A 65 17.51 -4.36 11.12
C ARG A 65 16.59 -4.77 12.27
N ASP A 66 15.39 -4.19 12.33
CA ASP A 66 14.45 -4.35 13.44
C ASP A 66 13.23 -5.21 13.06
N TYR A 67 12.96 -5.37 11.76
CA TYR A 67 11.82 -6.10 11.24
C TYR A 67 12.20 -7.12 10.17
N VAL A 68 11.37 -8.16 10.05
CA VAL A 68 11.40 -9.13 8.94
C VAL A 68 10.20 -8.89 8.04
N CYS A 69 10.40 -9.01 6.72
CA CYS A 69 9.31 -9.01 5.76
C CYS A 69 8.59 -10.35 5.83
N LEU A 70 7.26 -10.34 5.99
CA LEU A 70 6.42 -11.53 5.99
C LEU A 70 6.14 -11.98 4.55
N GLY A 71 5.96 -13.27 4.37
CA GLY A 71 5.66 -13.89 3.08
C GLY A 71 4.17 -13.81 2.67
N CYS A 72 3.35 -13.01 3.36
CA CYS A 72 1.91 -12.85 3.11
C CYS A 72 1.40 -11.49 3.61
N GLY A 73 0.12 -11.21 3.42
CA GLY A 73 -0.55 -10.00 3.92
C GLY A 73 -0.19 -8.71 3.17
N GLY A 74 0.61 -8.80 2.11
CA GLY A 74 1.05 -7.66 1.31
C GLY A 74 0.08 -7.29 0.19
N ALA A 75 0.42 -6.22 -0.53
CA ALA A 75 -0.20 -5.77 -1.78
C ALA A 75 0.90 -5.69 -2.86
N ILE A 76 0.96 -6.71 -3.69
CA ILE A 76 1.85 -6.83 -4.85
C ILE A 76 0.95 -7.24 -6.02
N GLY A 77 1.15 -6.68 -7.21
CA GLY A 77 0.32 -7.07 -8.34
C GLY A 77 0.70 -6.41 -9.65
N TYR A 78 -0.10 -6.66 -10.68
CA TYR A 78 -0.01 -6.03 -11.98
C TYR A 78 -1.19 -5.07 -12.18
N GLY A 79 -0.98 -3.98 -12.92
CA GLY A 79 -2.03 -3.02 -13.25
C GLY A 79 -2.60 -2.23 -12.06
N CYS A 80 -1.94 -2.22 -10.91
CA CYS A 80 -2.47 -1.69 -9.65
C CYS A 80 -1.63 -0.53 -9.07
N GLY A 81 -0.80 0.15 -9.87
CA GLY A 81 0.08 1.20 -9.41
C GLY A 81 -0.59 2.54 -9.07
N PRO A 82 0.15 3.44 -8.43
CA PRO A 82 -0.25 4.84 -8.28
C PRO A 82 -0.45 5.52 -9.62
N LEU A 83 -1.30 6.56 -9.66
CA LEU A 83 -1.52 7.36 -10.85
C LEU A 83 -0.97 8.78 -10.66
N LEU A 84 -0.22 9.27 -11.62
CA LEU A 84 0.08 10.70 -11.75
C LEU A 84 -1.08 11.36 -12.46
N LEU A 85 -1.76 12.27 -11.77
CA LEU A 85 -2.94 12.97 -12.25
C LEU A 85 -2.71 14.48 -12.30
N SER A 86 -3.47 15.14 -13.18
CA SER A 86 -3.54 16.59 -13.30
C SER A 86 -4.94 17.03 -13.67
N LEU A 87 -5.37 18.22 -13.22
CA LEU A 87 -6.59 18.85 -13.68
C LEU A 87 -6.41 19.48 -15.08
N ALA A 88 -5.22 19.97 -15.37
CA ALA A 88 -4.90 20.66 -16.64
C ALA A 88 -4.64 19.70 -17.81
N GLY A 89 -4.37 18.41 -17.55
CA GLY A 89 -4.12 17.41 -18.58
C GLY A 89 -2.69 17.38 -19.12
N ASP A 90 -1.78 18.15 -18.56
CA ASP A 90 -0.35 18.20 -18.91
C ASP A 90 0.53 18.12 -17.65
N PHE A 91 1.77 17.67 -17.82
CA PHE A 91 2.79 17.64 -16.78
C PHE A 91 3.73 18.83 -16.95
N ASP A 92 3.93 19.60 -15.88
CA ASP A 92 4.88 20.69 -15.84
C ASP A 92 6.03 20.35 -14.87
N PRO A 93 7.27 20.11 -15.36
CA PRO A 93 8.40 19.77 -14.50
C PRO A 93 8.86 20.94 -13.61
N GLU A 94 8.46 22.19 -13.92
CA GLU A 94 8.77 23.35 -13.10
C GLU A 94 7.83 23.51 -11.89
N GLU A 95 6.64 22.92 -11.96
CA GLU A 95 5.65 22.96 -10.88
C GLU A 95 5.85 21.79 -9.89
N PRO A 96 5.67 22.03 -8.58
CA PRO A 96 5.75 20.95 -7.59
C PRO A 96 4.69 19.88 -7.84
N THR A 97 5.10 18.61 -7.77
CA THR A 97 4.17 17.48 -7.73
C THR A 97 3.86 17.10 -6.29
N VAL A 98 2.58 17.07 -5.93
CA VAL A 98 2.17 16.62 -4.58
C VAL A 98 2.18 15.09 -4.50
N LEU A 99 2.78 14.55 -3.44
CA LEU A 99 2.95 13.12 -3.21
C LEU A 99 2.29 12.70 -1.87
N PRO A 100 1.79 11.46 -1.75
CA PRO A 100 1.04 11.00 -0.58
C PRO A 100 1.91 10.59 0.62
N GLY A 101 3.04 11.25 0.81
CA GLY A 101 4.00 10.98 1.87
C GLY A 101 5.39 10.61 1.35
N ALA A 102 6.42 11.08 2.05
CA ALA A 102 7.81 10.95 1.62
C ALA A 102 8.32 9.49 1.61
N ASN A 103 7.82 8.67 2.54
CA ASN A 103 8.23 7.27 2.73
C ASN A 103 7.27 6.26 2.08
N THR A 104 6.54 6.68 1.03
CA THR A 104 5.62 5.80 0.32
C THR A 104 6.24 5.23 -0.95
N THR A 105 5.83 4.03 -1.34
CA THR A 105 6.21 3.44 -2.63
C THR A 105 5.78 4.35 -3.80
N ALA A 106 4.65 5.04 -3.66
CA ALA A 106 4.16 6.01 -4.65
C ALA A 106 5.15 7.16 -4.88
N ALA A 107 5.71 7.73 -3.81
CA ALA A 107 6.71 8.80 -3.92
C ALA A 107 8.00 8.30 -4.57
N MET A 108 8.45 7.10 -4.23
CA MET A 108 9.64 6.51 -4.85
C MET A 108 9.43 6.26 -6.34
N LEU A 109 8.29 5.69 -6.73
CA LEU A 109 7.98 5.40 -8.14
C LEU A 109 7.89 6.69 -8.98
N PHE A 110 7.29 7.74 -8.44
CA PHE A 110 7.28 9.04 -9.11
C PHE A 110 8.69 9.58 -9.34
N LYS A 111 9.57 9.52 -8.33
CA LYS A 111 10.96 9.96 -8.48
C LYS A 111 11.72 9.11 -9.50
N PHE A 112 11.52 7.80 -9.49
CA PHE A 112 12.09 6.89 -10.48
C PHE A 112 11.60 7.21 -11.90
N TRP A 113 10.31 7.42 -12.10
CA TRP A 113 9.73 7.85 -13.38
C TRP A 113 10.31 9.18 -13.85
N TYR A 114 10.34 10.17 -12.93
CA TYR A 114 10.86 11.50 -13.25
C TYR A 114 12.33 11.47 -13.67
N ALA A 115 13.16 10.77 -12.91
CA ALA A 115 14.58 10.64 -13.22
C ALA A 115 14.82 9.97 -14.59
N LYS A 116 14.01 8.97 -14.96
CA LYS A 116 14.09 8.31 -16.28
C LYS A 116 13.63 9.22 -17.42
N LYS A 117 12.64 10.08 -17.21
CA LYS A 117 12.01 10.87 -18.26
C LYS A 117 12.66 12.25 -18.45
N TYR A 118 13.05 12.88 -17.35
CA TYR A 118 13.55 14.26 -17.34
C TYR A 118 15.00 14.39 -16.85
N GLY A 119 15.50 13.40 -16.13
CA GLY A 119 16.77 13.49 -15.39
C GLY A 119 16.65 14.32 -14.11
N GLY A 120 17.62 14.19 -13.20
CA GLY A 120 17.68 14.98 -11.96
C GLY A 120 16.56 14.65 -10.96
N GLU A 121 16.33 15.58 -10.04
CA GLU A 121 15.38 15.45 -8.94
C GLU A 121 14.13 16.30 -9.20
N PRO A 122 12.91 15.78 -8.98
CA PRO A 122 11.68 16.55 -9.14
C PRO A 122 11.46 17.54 -8.00
N LYS A 123 10.77 18.63 -8.29
CA LYS A 123 10.16 19.47 -7.26
C LYS A 123 8.96 18.75 -6.68
N VAL A 124 8.96 18.49 -5.37
CA VAL A 124 7.87 17.76 -4.71
C VAL A 124 7.40 18.47 -3.43
N CYS A 125 6.14 18.27 -3.12
CA CYS A 125 5.57 18.55 -1.80
C CYS A 125 4.78 17.33 -1.33
N TYR A 126 4.43 17.28 -0.04
CA TYR A 126 3.78 16.12 0.56
C TYR A 126 2.48 16.52 1.25
N ALA A 127 1.48 15.66 1.15
CA ALA A 127 0.20 15.79 1.83
C ALA A 127 -0.35 14.39 2.17
N LEU A 128 -1.38 14.29 2.99
CA LEU A 128 -2.09 13.03 3.18
C LEU A 128 -2.77 12.61 1.87
N PHE A 129 -2.91 11.32 1.62
CA PHE A 129 -3.35 10.83 0.31
C PHE A 129 -4.73 11.37 -0.13
N ASN A 130 -5.67 11.53 0.80
CA ASN A 130 -6.96 12.16 0.54
C ASN A 130 -6.84 13.67 0.25
N GLU A 131 -5.92 14.37 0.91
CA GLU A 131 -5.66 15.79 0.65
C GLU A 131 -5.01 16.02 -0.72
N VAL A 132 -4.18 15.06 -1.20
CA VAL A 132 -3.63 15.08 -2.56
C VAL A 132 -4.77 15.16 -3.57
N TYR A 133 -5.73 14.23 -3.48
CA TYR A 133 -6.83 14.14 -4.43
C TYR A 133 -7.75 15.37 -4.37
N GLN A 134 -8.17 15.78 -3.17
CA GLN A 134 -8.99 16.97 -2.97
C GLN A 134 -8.28 18.26 -3.43
N GLY A 135 -6.96 18.31 -3.23
CA GLY A 135 -6.14 19.41 -3.69
C GLY A 135 -6.04 19.51 -5.21
N LEU A 136 -6.05 18.38 -5.92
CA LEU A 136 -6.14 18.34 -7.38
C LEU A 136 -7.51 18.85 -7.86
N LEU A 137 -8.61 18.35 -7.29
CA LEU A 137 -9.97 18.74 -7.65
C LEU A 137 -10.24 20.23 -7.40
N SER A 138 -9.71 20.80 -6.32
CA SER A 138 -9.88 22.21 -6.00
C SER A 138 -8.93 23.15 -6.75
N GLY A 139 -7.97 22.61 -7.52
CA GLY A 139 -6.93 23.40 -8.18
C GLY A 139 -5.84 23.93 -7.24
N LYS A 140 -5.80 23.47 -5.97
CA LYS A 140 -4.70 23.79 -5.01
C LYS A 140 -3.36 23.23 -5.50
N TYR A 141 -3.40 22.04 -6.12
CA TYR A 141 -2.25 21.40 -6.74
C TYR A 141 -2.51 21.22 -8.23
N ARG A 142 -1.53 21.55 -9.06
CA ARG A 142 -1.60 21.36 -10.51
C ARG A 142 -1.53 19.87 -10.89
N GLN A 143 -0.66 19.12 -10.19
CA GLN A 143 -0.35 17.74 -10.49
C GLN A 143 0.01 16.98 -9.20
N GLY A 144 -0.30 15.68 -9.17
CA GLY A 144 -0.05 14.89 -7.97
C GLY A 144 -0.18 13.39 -8.21
N VAL A 145 0.43 12.62 -7.33
CA VAL A 145 0.35 11.16 -7.36
C VAL A 145 -0.71 10.69 -6.38
N THR A 146 -1.71 9.99 -6.92
CA THR A 146 -2.81 9.44 -6.14
C THR A 146 -2.67 7.93 -5.96
N ILE A 147 -3.21 7.43 -4.86
CA ILE A 147 -3.17 6.02 -4.47
C ILE A 147 -4.59 5.56 -4.09
N HIS A 148 -4.72 4.27 -3.81
CA HIS A 148 -5.95 3.65 -3.31
C HIS A 148 -7.13 3.76 -4.29
N GLU A 149 -8.32 4.01 -3.76
CA GLU A 149 -9.59 4.05 -4.48
C GLU A 149 -9.69 5.16 -5.55
N HIS A 150 -8.88 6.19 -5.48
CA HIS A 150 -8.87 7.27 -6.47
C HIS A 150 -8.45 6.80 -7.87
N ARG A 151 -7.85 5.60 -7.96
CA ARG A 151 -7.60 4.93 -9.24
C ARG A 151 -8.89 4.62 -10.02
N PHE A 152 -10.02 4.52 -9.33
CA PHE A 152 -11.32 4.18 -9.95
C PHE A 152 -12.19 5.39 -10.23
N THR A 153 -11.97 6.54 -9.58
CA THR A 153 -12.87 7.70 -9.62
C THR A 153 -12.38 8.86 -10.48
N TRP A 154 -11.10 9.01 -10.69
CA TRP A 154 -10.46 10.18 -11.32
C TRP A 154 -11.09 10.62 -12.65
N LYS A 155 -11.56 9.67 -13.50
CA LYS A 155 -12.19 9.99 -14.78
C LYS A 155 -13.52 10.70 -14.61
N CYS A 156 -14.33 10.22 -13.66
CA CYS A 156 -15.64 10.80 -13.36
C CYS A 156 -15.49 12.19 -12.73
N ASP A 157 -14.39 12.43 -12.03
CA ASP A 157 -14.09 13.68 -11.35
C ASP A 157 -13.37 14.70 -12.26
N GLY A 158 -13.20 14.38 -13.56
CA GLY A 158 -12.65 15.31 -14.56
C GLY A 158 -11.13 15.50 -14.50
N LEU A 159 -10.42 14.62 -13.83
CA LEU A 159 -8.95 14.62 -13.82
C LEU A 159 -8.41 13.90 -15.07
N HIS A 160 -7.18 14.21 -15.43
CA HIS A 160 -6.44 13.58 -16.51
C HIS A 160 -5.29 12.73 -15.96
N MET A 161 -5.17 11.50 -16.46
CA MET A 161 -4.03 10.64 -16.14
C MET A 161 -2.84 11.02 -17.04
N LEU A 162 -1.76 11.44 -16.40
CA LEU A 162 -0.51 11.78 -17.08
C LEU A 162 0.41 10.56 -17.20
N GLU A 163 0.39 9.69 -16.17
CA GLU A 163 1.13 8.43 -16.18
C GLU A 163 0.50 7.43 -15.21
N ASP A 164 0.55 6.15 -15.57
CA ASP A 164 0.31 5.03 -14.67
C ASP A 164 1.67 4.50 -14.17
N MET A 165 2.00 4.78 -12.90
CA MET A 165 3.28 4.39 -12.32
C MET A 165 3.47 2.88 -12.24
N GLY A 166 2.37 2.12 -12.16
CA GLY A 166 2.40 0.66 -12.20
C GLY A 166 2.76 0.15 -13.59
N ALA A 167 2.06 0.64 -14.62
CA ALA A 167 2.35 0.29 -16.01
C ALA A 167 3.78 0.70 -16.40
N PHE A 168 4.23 1.87 -15.93
CA PHE A 168 5.61 2.30 -16.12
C PHE A 168 6.60 1.33 -15.45
N TRP A 169 6.38 0.99 -14.16
CA TRP A 169 7.20 0.02 -13.44
C TRP A 169 7.30 -1.32 -14.20
N GLU A 170 6.15 -1.87 -14.58
CA GLU A 170 6.06 -3.14 -15.29
C GLU A 170 6.80 -3.10 -16.63
N SER A 171 6.71 -1.98 -17.37
CA SER A 171 7.43 -1.79 -18.63
C SER A 171 8.95 -1.74 -18.45
N GLN A 172 9.43 -1.19 -17.33
CA GLN A 172 10.86 -1.06 -17.04
C GLN A 172 11.48 -2.32 -16.44
N THR A 173 10.68 -3.14 -15.75
CA THR A 173 11.21 -4.23 -14.93
C THR A 173 10.71 -5.62 -15.35
N GLY A 174 9.60 -5.70 -16.07
CA GLY A 174 8.90 -6.96 -16.35
C GLY A 174 8.31 -7.64 -15.10
N SER A 175 8.26 -6.95 -13.97
CA SER A 175 7.87 -7.51 -12.68
C SER A 175 6.58 -6.87 -12.14
N PRO A 176 5.80 -7.59 -11.28
CA PRO A 176 4.67 -6.97 -10.59
C PRO A 176 5.15 -5.80 -9.72
N ILE A 177 4.26 -4.87 -9.46
CA ILE A 177 4.57 -3.72 -8.61
C ILE A 177 4.37 -4.07 -7.13
N PRO A 178 5.40 -3.97 -6.26
CA PRO A 178 5.23 -4.14 -4.82
C PRO A 178 4.86 -2.81 -4.18
N LEU A 179 3.61 -2.67 -3.76
CA LEU A 179 3.08 -1.46 -3.15
C LEU A 179 3.24 -1.46 -1.63
N GLY A 180 2.88 -2.56 -1.00
CA GLY A 180 2.93 -2.70 0.44
C GLY A 180 3.24 -4.14 0.87
N ILE A 181 3.88 -4.25 2.02
CA ILE A 181 4.26 -5.54 2.64
C ILE A 181 3.79 -5.59 4.08
N ALA A 182 3.65 -6.79 4.62
CA ALA A 182 3.54 -6.98 6.05
C ALA A 182 4.94 -7.22 6.64
N VAL A 183 5.18 -6.66 7.81
CA VAL A 183 6.43 -6.84 8.56
C VAL A 183 6.14 -7.26 10.00
N ALA A 184 7.04 -8.02 10.61
CA ALA A 184 7.01 -8.37 12.02
C ALA A 184 8.37 -8.08 12.67
N ARG A 185 8.42 -7.90 14.00
CA ARG A 185 9.68 -7.66 14.70
C ARG A 185 10.68 -8.78 14.45
N ARG A 186 11.89 -8.43 14.12
CA ARG A 186 13.00 -9.38 13.91
C ARG A 186 13.41 -10.11 15.20
N SER A 187 13.10 -9.53 16.36
CA SER A 187 13.35 -10.16 17.66
C SER A 187 12.45 -11.36 17.97
N PHE A 188 11.40 -11.58 17.16
CA PHE A 188 10.54 -12.74 17.30
C PHE A 188 11.23 -14.01 16.81
N SER A 189 10.92 -15.15 17.44
CA SER A 189 11.41 -16.44 16.96
C SER A 189 10.81 -16.80 15.61
N LEU A 190 11.46 -17.67 14.85
CA LEU A 190 10.95 -18.13 13.57
C LEU A 190 9.58 -18.79 13.69
N GLU A 191 9.36 -19.52 14.79
CA GLU A 191 8.08 -20.18 15.09
C GLU A 191 6.97 -19.14 15.34
N LEU A 192 7.30 -18.05 16.03
CA LEU A 192 6.35 -16.97 16.28
C LEU A 192 6.00 -16.24 14.97
N VAL A 193 6.99 -15.94 14.15
CA VAL A 193 6.77 -15.34 12.81
C VAL A 193 5.91 -16.25 11.96
N ALA A 194 6.20 -17.55 11.91
CA ALA A 194 5.39 -18.52 11.16
C ALA A 194 3.95 -18.61 11.67
N SER A 195 3.75 -18.50 12.99
CA SER A 195 2.41 -18.49 13.60
C SER A 195 1.63 -17.21 13.24
N ILE A 196 2.30 -16.05 13.21
CA ILE A 196 1.70 -14.77 12.75
C ILE A 196 1.30 -14.87 11.28
N GLU A 197 2.18 -15.37 10.42
CA GLU A 197 1.86 -15.57 9.00
C GLU A 197 0.69 -16.54 8.79
N LYS A 198 0.62 -17.61 9.59
CA LYS A 198 -0.50 -18.56 9.54
C LYS A 198 -1.82 -17.86 9.85
N GLU A 199 -1.89 -17.01 10.86
CA GLU A 199 -3.11 -16.27 11.20
C GLU A 199 -3.51 -15.26 10.13
N ILE A 200 -2.54 -14.56 9.52
CA ILE A 200 -2.83 -13.66 8.40
C ILE A 200 -3.44 -14.44 7.23
N ARG A 201 -2.88 -15.60 6.89
CA ARG A 201 -3.43 -16.46 5.82
C ARG A 201 -4.80 -17.01 6.18
N GLU A 202 -5.01 -17.42 7.44
CA GLU A 202 -6.32 -17.89 7.92
C GLU A 202 -7.37 -16.79 7.81
N SER A 203 -7.04 -15.57 8.21
CA SER A 203 -7.93 -14.41 8.05
C SER A 203 -8.30 -14.17 6.58
N LEU A 204 -7.31 -14.21 5.70
CA LEU A 204 -7.54 -14.08 4.25
C LEU A 204 -8.39 -15.23 3.69
N PHE A 205 -8.15 -16.46 4.13
CA PHE A 205 -8.94 -17.64 3.74
C PHE A 205 -10.41 -17.48 4.16
N LEU A 206 -10.66 -17.07 5.41
CA LEU A 206 -12.01 -16.79 5.91
C LEU A 206 -12.69 -15.68 5.10
N ALA A 207 -11.96 -14.61 4.78
CA ALA A 207 -12.48 -13.53 3.94
C ALA A 207 -12.86 -14.02 2.54
N ARG A 208 -12.02 -14.83 1.89
CA ARG A 208 -12.28 -15.44 0.57
C ARG A 208 -13.43 -16.44 0.57
N SER A 209 -13.69 -17.09 1.70
CA SER A 209 -14.74 -18.12 1.84
C SER A 209 -16.15 -17.54 1.98
N ARG A 210 -16.29 -16.23 2.15
CA ARG A 210 -17.59 -15.55 2.29
C ARG A 210 -18.30 -15.48 0.94
N SER A 211 -19.63 -15.51 1.00
CA SER A 211 -20.48 -15.27 -0.17
C SER A 211 -20.48 -13.81 -0.64
N GLN A 212 -20.18 -12.86 0.27
CA GLN A 212 -20.09 -11.45 0.00
C GLN A 212 -18.69 -10.92 0.34
N ILE A 213 -18.15 -10.11 -0.55
CA ILE A 213 -16.83 -9.47 -0.38
C ILE A 213 -16.90 -8.41 0.72
N LEU A 214 -17.97 -7.59 0.69
CA LEU A 214 -18.16 -6.49 1.63
C LEU A 214 -18.83 -6.97 2.91
N THR A 215 -18.27 -6.53 4.03
CA THR A 215 -18.87 -6.66 5.36
C THR A 215 -19.23 -5.28 5.90
N PRO A 216 -20.07 -5.17 6.94
CA PRO A 216 -20.31 -3.90 7.62
C PRO A 216 -19.01 -3.24 8.11
N PHE A 217 -18.04 -4.03 8.58
CA PHE A 217 -16.74 -3.57 9.03
C PHE A 217 -15.93 -2.92 7.89
N ILE A 218 -15.83 -3.58 6.73
CA ILE A 218 -15.12 -3.05 5.56
C ILE A 218 -15.78 -1.74 5.10
N CYS A 219 -17.12 -1.71 5.01
CA CYS A 219 -17.86 -0.51 4.61
C CYS A 219 -17.70 0.65 5.61
N GLU A 220 -17.65 0.35 6.91
CA GLU A 220 -17.41 1.37 7.96
C GLU A 220 -16.02 2.00 7.84
N LYS A 221 -15.01 1.18 7.54
CA LYS A 221 -13.61 1.63 7.46
C LYS A 221 -13.25 2.28 6.12
N ALA A 222 -13.98 1.92 5.05
CA ALA A 222 -13.72 2.48 3.73
C ALA A 222 -13.94 4.01 3.70
N GLN A 223 -13.04 4.73 3.03
CA GLN A 223 -13.13 6.19 2.93
C GLN A 223 -14.01 6.65 1.76
N ILE A 224 -14.49 5.72 0.96
CA ILE A 224 -15.41 5.95 -0.16
C ILE A 224 -16.74 5.23 0.10
N ALA A 225 -17.85 5.92 -0.16
CA ALA A 225 -19.18 5.35 0.07
C ALA A 225 -19.65 4.41 -1.05
N ASP A 226 -19.06 4.49 -2.25
CA ASP A 226 -19.42 3.64 -3.38
C ASP A 226 -18.91 2.21 -3.17
N GLN A 227 -19.84 1.32 -2.85
CA GLN A 227 -19.53 -0.11 -2.60
C GLN A 227 -18.89 -0.79 -3.81
N LYS A 228 -19.25 -0.39 -5.04
CA LYS A 228 -18.65 -0.95 -6.25
C LYS A 228 -17.15 -0.61 -6.31
N VAL A 229 -16.78 0.62 -5.97
CA VAL A 229 -15.38 1.04 -5.91
C VAL A 229 -14.62 0.28 -4.83
N VAL A 230 -15.24 0.05 -3.66
CA VAL A 230 -14.65 -0.73 -2.58
C VAL A 230 -14.40 -2.19 -3.00
N GLU A 231 -15.37 -2.83 -3.68
CA GLU A 231 -15.19 -4.18 -4.23
C GLU A 231 -14.09 -4.24 -5.29
N ASP A 232 -14.09 -3.31 -6.24
CA ASP A 232 -13.10 -3.25 -7.31
C ASP A 232 -11.68 -3.04 -6.73
N HIS A 233 -11.56 -2.25 -5.67
CA HIS A 233 -10.32 -2.09 -4.92
C HIS A 233 -9.85 -3.43 -4.32
N ILE A 234 -10.74 -4.14 -3.61
CA ILE A 234 -10.39 -5.44 -3.04
C ILE A 234 -9.94 -6.41 -4.14
N ARG A 235 -10.71 -6.54 -5.24
CA ARG A 235 -10.40 -7.43 -6.35
C ARG A 235 -9.05 -7.11 -7.04
N MET A 236 -8.67 -5.84 -7.08
CA MET A 236 -7.41 -5.40 -7.68
C MET A 236 -6.20 -5.68 -6.77
N PHE A 237 -6.33 -5.39 -5.48
CA PHE A 237 -5.19 -5.38 -4.56
C PHE A 237 -5.04 -6.65 -3.71
N VAL A 238 -6.09 -7.49 -3.64
CA VAL A 238 -6.04 -8.78 -2.94
C VAL A 238 -6.01 -9.92 -3.97
N ASN A 239 -4.85 -10.55 -4.08
CA ASN A 239 -4.56 -11.59 -5.07
C ASN A 239 -3.68 -12.69 -4.46
N ASP A 240 -3.08 -13.54 -5.28
CA ASP A 240 -2.23 -14.65 -4.80
C ASP A 240 -0.99 -14.16 -4.04
N PHE A 241 -0.44 -12.99 -4.40
CA PHE A 241 0.68 -12.38 -3.64
C PHE A 241 0.27 -11.98 -2.22
N SER A 242 -1.01 -11.73 -1.95
CA SER A 242 -1.49 -11.44 -0.59
C SER A 242 -1.44 -12.69 0.30
N ASP A 243 -1.57 -13.88 -0.28
CA ASP A 243 -1.42 -15.16 0.41
C ASP A 243 0.04 -15.61 0.44
N HIS A 244 0.69 -15.57 -0.71
CA HIS A 244 2.09 -15.95 -0.88
C HIS A 244 2.84 -15.00 -1.80
N VAL A 245 3.84 -14.30 -1.24
CA VAL A 245 4.73 -13.43 -2.03
C VAL A 245 5.43 -14.20 -3.16
N GLY A 246 5.81 -15.45 -2.90
CA GLY A 246 6.44 -16.32 -3.90
C GLY A 246 7.74 -15.75 -4.49
N GLU A 247 8.33 -16.46 -5.44
CA GLU A 247 9.60 -16.03 -6.06
C GLU A 247 9.45 -14.78 -6.95
N ALA A 248 8.30 -14.61 -7.61
CA ALA A 248 8.06 -13.44 -8.45
C ALA A 248 7.92 -12.16 -7.60
N GLY A 249 7.19 -12.26 -6.47
CA GLY A 249 7.06 -11.14 -5.54
C GLY A 249 8.38 -10.79 -4.85
N LYS A 250 9.18 -11.79 -4.46
CA LYS A 250 10.52 -11.56 -3.89
C LYS A 250 11.42 -10.82 -4.88
N ARG A 251 11.49 -11.28 -6.15
CA ARG A 251 12.26 -10.57 -7.19
C ARG A 251 11.80 -9.14 -7.38
N ALA A 252 10.49 -8.90 -7.36
CA ALA A 252 9.93 -7.55 -7.47
C ALA A 252 10.33 -6.65 -6.30
N LEU A 253 10.31 -7.19 -5.08
CA LEU A 253 10.79 -6.50 -3.87
C LEU A 253 12.28 -6.20 -3.93
N ASP A 254 13.11 -7.17 -4.32
CA ASP A 254 14.56 -6.98 -4.47
C ASP A 254 14.89 -5.89 -5.49
N LEU A 255 14.16 -5.86 -6.63
CA LEU A 255 14.27 -4.80 -7.63
C LEU A 255 13.90 -3.45 -7.05
N LEU A 256 12.76 -3.36 -6.34
CA LEU A 256 12.32 -2.12 -5.70
C LEU A 256 13.37 -1.60 -4.72
N TRP A 257 13.92 -2.48 -3.89
CA TRP A 257 14.90 -2.11 -2.88
C TRP A 257 16.26 -1.74 -3.45
N SER A 258 16.61 -2.27 -4.63
CA SER A 258 17.84 -1.90 -5.34
C SER A 258 17.82 -0.47 -5.89
N LEU A 259 16.65 0.09 -6.18
CA LEU A 259 16.49 1.47 -6.68
C LEU A 259 16.83 2.56 -5.63
N LYS A 260 17.01 2.19 -4.38
CA LYS A 260 17.35 3.12 -3.30
C LYS A 260 18.74 3.78 -3.44
N ASN A 261 19.57 3.23 -4.31
CA ASN A 261 20.95 3.68 -4.57
C ASN A 261 21.10 4.40 -5.92
N CYS A 262 19.99 4.75 -6.55
CA CYS A 262 19.97 5.50 -7.82
C CYS A 262 19.48 6.92 -7.62
#